data_21844a85d192449f39cea3bc01f5b166
#
_entry.id   21844a85d192449f39cea3bc01f5b166
#
_cell.length_a   1.000
_cell.length_b   1.000
_cell.length_c   1.000
_cell.angle_alpha   90.00
_cell.angle_beta   90.00
_cell.angle_gamma   90.00
#
_symmetry.space_group_name_H-M   'P 1'
#
loop_
_entity.id
_entity.type
_entity.pdbx_description
1 polymer ?
#
loop_
_entity_poly.entity_id
_entity_poly.type
_entity_poly.pdbx_seq_one_letter_code
_entity_poly.pdbx_strand_id
1 'polypeptide(L)'
;MNGVSGQHFRAGVVIVVRHPNLRDILAFERADVAGSWQLPQGGLLRGEDPIVAAWRELKEETGLGEADVIARVEYPEWVAYEWPPDVIRDHGHDGKRRGQVQKWFLFDALHADITPTPDGSEFVTWRWVDPNWMIANVVEFRRAAYERVLRTL
;
A
#
# COMPACT_ATOMS: atom_id res chain seq x y z
N MET A 1 -33.13 -1.46 8.90
CA MET A 1 -32.29 -1.40 8.97
C MET A 1 -31.30 -0.90 8.78
N ASN A 2 -31.36 -0.52 8.86
CA ASN A 2 -30.45 0.03 8.84
C ASN A 2 -29.16 -0.20 9.12
N GLY A 3 -28.68 -0.47 9.63
CA GLY A 3 -27.46 -0.83 10.16
C GLY A 3 -26.44 -1.42 9.25
N VAL A 4 -26.67 -1.35 8.00
CA VAL A 4 -25.71 -1.83 7.01
C VAL A 4 -24.61 -0.82 6.68
N SER A 5 -24.77 0.42 7.14
CA SER A 5 -23.70 1.41 6.99
C SER A 5 -22.42 0.92 7.65
N GLY A 6 -21.28 1.11 6.98
CA GLY A 6 -19.99 0.69 7.50
C GLY A 6 -19.74 -0.80 7.47
N GLN A 7 -20.53 -1.54 6.72
CA GLN A 7 -20.38 -2.99 6.63
C GLN A 7 -19.46 -3.44 5.49
N HIS A 8 -19.13 -2.55 4.58
CA HIS A 8 -18.35 -2.90 3.40
C HIS A 8 -16.87 -2.61 3.58
N PHE A 9 -16.05 -3.46 2.98
CA PHE A 9 -14.63 -3.24 2.87
C PHE A 9 -14.30 -2.88 1.42
N ARG A 10 -13.42 -1.89 1.24
CA ARG A 10 -12.94 -1.54 -0.10
C ARG A 10 -11.85 -2.52 -0.50
N ALA A 11 -12.00 -3.14 -1.67
CA ALA A 11 -10.98 -4.03 -2.20
C ALA A 11 -9.86 -3.21 -2.85
N GLY A 12 -8.63 -3.60 -2.59
CA GLY A 12 -7.47 -2.89 -3.12
C GLY A 12 -6.22 -3.74 -3.14
N VAL A 13 -5.11 -3.07 -3.43
CA VAL A 13 -3.78 -3.69 -3.54
C VAL A 13 -2.77 -2.88 -2.74
N VAL A 14 -1.72 -3.55 -2.29
CA VAL A 14 -0.54 -2.94 -1.67
C VAL A 14 0.70 -3.49 -2.36
N ILE A 15 1.67 -2.63 -2.64
CA ILE A 15 2.89 -3.01 -3.35
C ILE A 15 4.10 -2.82 -2.46
N VAL A 16 4.92 -3.87 -2.32
CA VAL A 16 6.21 -3.83 -1.66
C VAL A 16 7.29 -3.91 -2.73
N VAL A 17 8.16 -2.91 -2.82
CA VAL A 17 9.32 -2.95 -3.73
C VAL A 17 10.56 -3.24 -2.89
N ARG A 18 11.20 -4.38 -3.16
CA ARG A 18 12.38 -4.83 -2.42
C ARG A 18 13.67 -4.39 -3.11
N HIS A 19 14.64 -4.00 -2.30
CA HIS A 19 15.97 -3.68 -2.81
C HIS A 19 16.62 -4.94 -3.42
N PRO A 20 17.38 -4.83 -4.52
CA PRO A 20 17.93 -6.02 -5.17
C PRO A 20 19.02 -6.74 -4.36
N ASN A 21 19.69 -6.06 -3.44
CA ASN A 21 20.81 -6.61 -2.70
C ASN A 21 20.66 -6.56 -1.19
N LEU A 22 19.79 -5.69 -0.69
CA LEU A 22 19.58 -5.49 0.74
C LEU A 22 18.20 -5.99 1.13
N ARG A 23 17.96 -6.04 2.43
CA ARG A 23 16.66 -6.39 2.98
C ARG A 23 15.65 -5.24 2.85
N ASP A 24 16.09 -4.06 2.49
CA ASP A 24 15.30 -2.84 2.46
C ASP A 24 14.16 -2.88 1.45
N ILE A 25 13.12 -2.13 1.78
CA ILE A 25 11.96 -1.91 0.93
C ILE A 25 11.75 -0.41 0.74
N LEU A 26 11.04 -0.03 -0.32
CA LEU A 26 10.70 1.38 -0.56
C LEU A 26 9.56 1.82 0.34
N ALA A 27 9.76 2.93 1.03
CA ALA A 27 8.73 3.60 1.81
C ALA A 27 8.51 5.00 1.24
N PHE A 28 7.27 5.48 1.37
CA PHE A 28 6.88 6.78 0.81
C PHE A 28 6.21 7.62 1.89
N GLU A 29 6.58 8.91 1.95
CA GLU A 29 5.98 9.84 2.89
C GLU A 29 4.70 10.43 2.29
N ARG A 30 3.64 10.44 3.07
CA ARG A 30 2.34 10.94 2.65
C ARG A 30 2.37 12.45 2.48
N ALA A 31 1.70 12.92 1.43
CA ALA A 31 1.59 14.36 1.15
C ALA A 31 0.69 15.08 2.15
N ASP A 32 -0.33 14.38 2.69
CA ASP A 32 -1.34 15.00 3.56
C ASP A 32 -0.94 15.02 5.04
N VAL A 33 -0.03 14.13 5.45
CA VAL A 33 0.40 14.04 6.85
C VAL A 33 1.92 13.89 6.91
N ALA A 34 2.61 14.98 7.19
CA ALA A 34 4.06 14.97 7.31
C ALA A 34 4.53 13.96 8.37
N GLY A 35 5.55 13.19 8.05
CA GLY A 35 6.08 12.18 8.95
C GLY A 35 5.32 10.87 8.95
N SER A 36 4.24 10.75 8.19
CA SER A 36 3.49 9.50 8.05
C SER A 36 3.95 8.79 6.78
N TRP A 37 4.40 7.55 6.93
CA TRP A 37 4.97 6.76 5.86
C TRP A 37 4.10 5.55 5.54
N GLN A 38 4.09 5.15 4.28
CA GLN A 38 3.33 3.98 3.86
C GLN A 38 3.90 3.38 2.57
N LEU A 39 3.34 2.25 2.19
CA LEU A 39 3.61 1.59 0.91
C LEU A 39 2.60 2.07 -0.14
N PRO A 40 2.95 2.01 -1.43
CA PRO A 40 2.00 2.30 -2.49
C PRO A 40 0.79 1.37 -2.39
N GLN A 41 -0.38 1.93 -2.59
CA GLN A 41 -1.63 1.18 -2.49
C GLN A 41 -2.75 1.89 -3.24
N GLY A 42 -3.78 1.16 -3.58
CA GLY A 42 -4.95 1.77 -4.20
C GLY A 42 -6.09 0.78 -4.36
N GLY A 43 -7.25 1.28 -4.76
CA GLY A 43 -8.43 0.48 -4.92
C GLY A 43 -8.48 -0.23 -6.27
N LEU A 44 -9.15 -1.37 -6.30
CA LEU A 44 -9.45 -2.06 -7.54
C LEU A 44 -10.54 -1.31 -8.31
N LEU A 45 -10.36 -1.20 -9.61
CA LEU A 45 -11.42 -0.77 -10.50
C LEU A 45 -12.34 -1.97 -10.76
N ARG A 46 -13.57 -1.66 -11.19
CA ARG A 46 -14.55 -2.72 -11.45
C ARG A 46 -14.03 -3.69 -12.50
N GLY A 47 -13.96 -4.98 -12.14
CA GLY A 47 -13.49 -6.03 -13.03
C GLY A 47 -11.98 -6.07 -13.23
N GLU A 48 -11.23 -5.26 -12.51
CA GLU A 48 -9.78 -5.21 -12.64
C GLU A 48 -9.11 -6.35 -11.86
N ASP A 49 -8.16 -7.02 -12.49
CA ASP A 49 -7.36 -8.03 -11.84
C ASP A 49 -6.41 -7.36 -10.83
N PRO A 50 -6.24 -7.93 -9.62
CA PRO A 50 -5.34 -7.32 -8.63
C PRO A 50 -3.93 -7.03 -9.11
N ILE A 51 -3.31 -7.91 -9.90
CA ILE A 51 -1.95 -7.65 -10.41
C ILE A 51 -1.93 -6.44 -11.36
N VAL A 52 -2.97 -6.26 -12.15
CA VAL A 52 -3.08 -5.11 -13.05
C VAL A 52 -3.21 -3.83 -12.23
N ALA A 53 -4.03 -3.87 -11.18
CA ALA A 53 -4.18 -2.75 -10.26
C ALA A 53 -2.85 -2.41 -9.58
N ALA A 54 -2.07 -3.43 -9.18
CA ALA A 54 -0.77 -3.22 -8.55
C ALA A 54 0.18 -2.45 -9.48
N TRP A 55 0.30 -2.85 -10.73
CA TRP A 55 1.11 -2.15 -11.71
C TRP A 55 0.62 -0.72 -11.95
N ARG A 56 -0.69 -0.55 -12.05
CA ARG A 56 -1.31 0.76 -12.29
C ARG A 56 -1.04 1.71 -11.13
N GLU A 57 -1.31 1.27 -9.90
CA GLU A 57 -1.11 2.12 -8.71
C GLU A 57 0.36 2.44 -8.50
N LEU A 58 1.25 1.47 -8.71
CA LEU A 58 2.68 1.71 -8.60
C LEU A 58 3.13 2.80 -9.58
N LYS A 59 2.68 2.72 -10.83
CA LYS A 59 3.00 3.71 -11.83
C LYS A 59 2.44 5.09 -11.50
N GLU A 60 1.17 5.14 -11.09
CA GLU A 60 0.51 6.40 -10.78
C GLU A 60 1.15 7.11 -9.59
N GLU A 61 1.47 6.38 -8.53
CA GLU A 61 1.94 6.99 -7.30
C GLU A 61 3.45 7.21 -7.25
N THR A 62 4.21 6.40 -7.95
CA THR A 62 5.68 6.41 -7.82
C THR A 62 6.45 6.56 -9.13
N GLY A 63 5.79 6.46 -10.25
CA GLY A 63 6.43 6.51 -11.57
C GLY A 63 7.18 5.24 -11.96
N LEU A 64 7.25 4.24 -11.08
CA LEU A 64 7.97 3.00 -11.38
C LEU A 64 7.17 2.11 -12.32
N GLY A 65 7.87 1.46 -13.25
CA GLY A 65 7.27 0.56 -14.21
C GLY A 65 8.18 -0.63 -14.54
N GLU A 66 7.89 -1.30 -15.65
CA GLU A 66 8.58 -2.53 -16.05
C GLU A 66 10.08 -2.38 -16.27
N ALA A 67 10.56 -1.17 -16.54
CA ALA A 67 11.99 -0.91 -16.66
C ALA A 67 12.70 -0.89 -15.31
N ASP A 68 11.95 -0.74 -14.23
CA ASP A 68 12.50 -0.52 -12.90
C ASP A 68 12.36 -1.72 -11.97
N VAL A 69 11.26 -2.45 -12.09
CA VAL A 69 10.89 -3.51 -11.15
C VAL A 69 10.29 -4.71 -11.85
N ILE A 70 10.29 -5.84 -11.17
CA ILE A 70 9.66 -7.07 -11.66
C ILE A 70 8.77 -7.64 -10.56
N ALA A 71 7.57 -8.08 -10.93
CA ALA A 71 6.65 -8.73 -9.99
C ALA A 71 7.18 -10.12 -9.64
N ARG A 72 7.26 -10.44 -8.35
CA ARG A 72 7.82 -11.73 -7.89
C ARG A 72 6.81 -12.60 -7.19
N VAL A 73 6.11 -12.06 -6.21
CA VAL A 73 5.26 -12.85 -5.33
C VAL A 73 3.95 -12.14 -5.09
N GLU A 74 2.86 -12.89 -5.17
CA GLU A 74 1.57 -12.46 -4.68
C GLU A 74 1.40 -13.09 -3.30
N TYR A 75 1.17 -12.27 -2.27
CA TYR A 75 0.90 -12.81 -0.94
C TYR A 75 -0.41 -13.63 -1.03
N PRO A 76 -0.45 -14.85 -0.51
CA PRO A 76 -1.54 -15.77 -0.84
C PRO A 76 -2.91 -15.38 -0.32
N GLU A 77 -2.96 -14.55 0.72
CA GLU A 77 -4.22 -14.20 1.36
C GLU A 77 -4.57 -12.74 1.18
N TRP A 78 -5.87 -12.45 1.18
CA TRP A 78 -6.36 -11.09 1.31
C TRP A 78 -6.21 -10.67 2.77
N VAL A 79 -5.72 -9.45 2.99
CA VAL A 79 -5.47 -8.93 4.33
C VAL A 79 -6.40 -7.75 4.58
N ALA A 80 -7.21 -7.84 5.61
CA ALA A 80 -8.19 -6.80 5.94
C ALA A 80 -7.75 -6.01 7.15
N TYR A 81 -8.15 -4.74 7.19
CA TYR A 81 -8.08 -3.94 8.40
C TYR A 81 -9.28 -2.98 8.44
N GLU A 82 -9.66 -2.58 9.64
CA GLU A 82 -10.75 -1.62 9.82
C GLU A 82 -10.19 -0.24 10.10
N TRP A 83 -10.89 0.76 9.60
CA TRP A 83 -10.59 2.16 9.92
C TRP A 83 -11.13 2.51 11.31
N PRO A 84 -10.44 3.42 12.04
CA PRO A 84 -11.03 4.02 13.24
C PRO A 84 -12.29 4.81 12.89
N PRO A 85 -13.19 5.05 13.89
CA PRO A 85 -14.46 5.75 13.63
C PRO A 85 -14.32 7.10 12.93
N ASP A 86 -13.31 7.90 13.26
CA ASP A 86 -13.08 9.18 12.63
C ASP A 86 -12.71 9.04 11.14
N VAL A 87 -11.90 8.03 10.80
CA VAL A 87 -11.53 7.76 9.41
C VAL A 87 -12.73 7.24 8.62
N ILE A 88 -13.56 6.39 9.24
CA ILE A 88 -14.81 5.93 8.61
C ILE A 88 -15.68 7.13 8.26
N ARG A 89 -15.82 8.07 9.18
CA ARG A 89 -16.63 9.27 9.00
C ARG A 89 -16.12 10.12 7.84
N ASP A 90 -14.80 10.30 7.73
CA ASP A 90 -14.21 11.20 6.76
C ASP A 90 -13.94 10.54 5.40
N HIS A 91 -13.65 9.25 5.38
CA HIS A 91 -13.20 8.55 4.18
C HIS A 91 -14.01 7.28 3.86
N GLY A 92 -15.01 6.97 4.64
CA GLY A 92 -15.79 5.75 4.52
C GLY A 92 -16.90 5.81 3.46
N HIS A 93 -16.87 6.77 2.56
CA HIS A 93 -17.85 6.92 1.49
C HIS A 93 -19.28 6.93 2.05
N ASP A 94 -19.60 8.00 2.79
CA ASP A 94 -20.88 8.19 3.49
C ASP A 94 -21.13 7.11 4.56
N GLY A 95 -20.06 6.59 5.15
CA GLY A 95 -20.15 5.58 6.21
C GLY A 95 -20.46 4.19 5.71
N LYS A 96 -20.46 3.96 4.40
CA LYS A 96 -20.74 2.63 3.83
C LYS A 96 -19.55 1.70 3.89
N ARG A 97 -18.35 2.25 3.96
CA ARG A 97 -17.11 1.48 4.06
C ARG A 97 -16.52 1.60 5.44
N ARG A 98 -16.04 0.50 5.98
CA ARG A 98 -15.46 0.46 7.32
C ARG A 98 -13.98 0.11 7.34
N GLY A 99 -13.41 -0.24 6.21
CA GLY A 99 -12.00 -0.61 6.10
C GLY A 99 -11.64 -1.03 4.70
N GLN A 100 -10.52 -1.70 4.60
CA GLN A 100 -10.03 -2.22 3.32
C GLN A 100 -9.68 -3.70 3.45
N VAL A 101 -9.83 -4.40 2.33
CA VAL A 101 -9.32 -5.76 2.17
C VAL A 101 -8.38 -5.72 0.97
N GLN A 102 -7.12 -6.10 1.19
CA GLN A 102 -6.08 -5.84 0.20
C GLN A 102 -5.28 -7.08 -0.16
N LYS A 103 -4.95 -7.16 -1.45
CA LYS A 103 -4.03 -8.15 -1.97
C LYS A 103 -2.65 -7.51 -2.01
N TRP A 104 -1.64 -8.20 -1.50
CA TRP A 104 -0.27 -7.68 -1.41
C TRP A 104 0.60 -8.31 -2.47
N PHE A 105 1.42 -7.50 -3.12
CA PHE A 105 2.35 -7.94 -4.15
C PHE A 105 3.77 -7.51 -3.80
N LEU A 106 4.70 -8.44 -3.96
CA LEU A 106 6.11 -8.19 -3.73
C LEU A 106 6.80 -8.09 -5.09
N PHE A 107 7.39 -6.92 -5.33
CA PHE A 107 8.16 -6.62 -6.54
C PHE A 107 9.62 -6.51 -6.12
N ASP A 108 10.53 -6.89 -7.02
CA ASP A 108 11.96 -6.68 -6.83
C ASP A 108 12.44 -5.56 -7.74
N ALA A 109 13.21 -4.63 -7.21
CA ALA A 109 13.89 -3.64 -8.02
C ALA A 109 14.91 -4.34 -8.91
N LEU A 110 14.96 -3.94 -10.18
CA LEU A 110 15.92 -4.48 -11.13
C LEU A 110 17.31 -3.92 -10.90
N HIS A 111 17.39 -2.70 -10.34
CA HIS A 111 18.64 -2.00 -10.06
C HIS A 111 18.55 -1.31 -8.71
N ALA A 112 19.71 -1.17 -8.05
CA ALA A 112 19.75 -0.47 -6.76
C ALA A 112 19.53 1.04 -6.91
N ASP A 113 19.74 1.57 -8.10
CA ASP A 113 19.68 3.01 -8.37
C ASP A 113 18.35 3.45 -9.01
N ILE A 114 17.30 2.62 -8.92
CA ILE A 114 15.98 3.09 -9.36
C ILE A 114 15.59 4.34 -8.57
N THR A 115 14.96 5.27 -9.26
CA THR A 115 14.59 6.56 -8.67
C THR A 115 13.09 6.78 -8.83
N PRO A 116 12.31 6.51 -7.77
CA PRO A 116 10.88 6.83 -7.82
C PRO A 116 10.65 8.34 -8.02
N THR A 117 9.52 8.64 -8.65
CA THR A 117 9.04 10.01 -8.80
C THR A 117 7.67 10.09 -8.14
N PRO A 118 7.61 10.45 -6.86
CA PRO A 118 6.33 10.61 -6.17
C PRO A 118 5.42 11.58 -6.91
N ASP A 119 4.12 11.29 -6.90
CA ASP A 119 3.15 12.07 -7.68
C ASP A 119 2.84 13.45 -7.09
N GLY A 120 3.25 13.72 -5.86
CA GLY A 120 3.03 14.99 -5.19
C GLY A 120 1.65 15.11 -4.55
N SER A 121 0.71 14.24 -4.89
CA SER A 121 -0.63 14.27 -4.28
C SER A 121 -0.82 13.19 -3.24
N GLU A 122 -0.37 11.95 -3.50
CA GLU A 122 -0.34 10.90 -2.49
C GLU A 122 0.95 10.96 -1.69
N PHE A 123 2.08 11.09 -2.37
CA PHE A 123 3.41 11.04 -1.77
C PHE A 123 4.25 12.24 -2.16
N VAL A 124 5.15 12.65 -1.26
CA VAL A 124 6.07 13.77 -1.50
C VAL A 124 7.52 13.32 -1.58
N THR A 125 7.90 12.21 -0.95
CA THR A 125 9.27 11.71 -0.99
C THR A 125 9.30 10.21 -0.73
N TRP A 126 10.49 9.62 -0.84
CA TRP A 126 10.69 8.19 -0.68
C TRP A 126 12.05 7.88 -0.07
N ARG A 127 12.18 6.68 0.47
CA ARG A 127 13.47 6.18 0.97
C ARG A 127 13.46 4.65 1.04
N TRP A 128 14.64 4.07 1.02
CA TRP A 128 14.83 2.67 1.35
C TRP A 128 14.83 2.51 2.87
N VAL A 129 14.07 1.56 3.39
CA VAL A 129 13.95 1.33 4.84
C VAL A 129 13.95 -0.15 5.15
N ASP A 130 14.38 -0.49 6.35
CA ASP A 130 14.19 -1.85 6.86
C ASP A 130 12.69 -2.12 7.06
N PRO A 131 12.21 -3.33 6.78
CA PRO A 131 10.79 -3.66 6.99
C PRO A 131 10.29 -3.38 8.40
N ASN A 132 11.13 -3.57 9.43
CA ASN A 132 10.72 -3.24 10.80
C ASN A 132 10.52 -1.74 11.00
N TRP A 133 11.33 -0.93 10.34
CA TRP A 133 11.14 0.51 10.37
C TRP A 133 9.80 0.89 9.74
N MET A 134 9.44 0.25 8.64
CA MET A 134 8.15 0.49 7.98
C MET A 134 6.99 0.17 8.90
N ILE A 135 7.03 -0.97 9.57
CA ILE A 135 6.00 -1.40 10.52
C ILE A 135 5.85 -0.37 11.64
N ALA A 136 6.96 0.16 12.14
CA ALA A 136 6.95 1.13 13.23
C ALA A 136 6.46 2.51 12.81
N ASN A 137 6.55 2.86 11.54
CA ASN A 137 6.28 4.22 11.06
C ASN A 137 5.03 4.35 10.20
N VAL A 138 4.30 3.27 9.94
CA VAL A 138 3.00 3.33 9.30
C VAL A 138 1.94 3.73 10.32
N VAL A 139 0.85 4.32 9.85
CA VAL A 139 -0.26 4.70 10.73
C VAL A 139 -0.77 3.47 11.49
N GLU A 140 -1.15 3.67 12.75
CA GLU A 140 -1.41 2.59 13.68
C GLU A 140 -2.43 1.57 13.18
N PHE A 141 -3.53 2.02 12.59
CA PHE A 141 -4.59 1.10 12.17
C PHE A 141 -4.19 0.19 11.00
N ARG A 142 -3.07 0.46 10.32
CA ARG A 142 -2.52 -0.40 9.27
C ARG A 142 -1.42 -1.32 9.77
N ARG A 143 -0.92 -1.09 10.99
CA ARG A 143 0.29 -1.77 11.49
C ARG A 143 0.17 -3.28 11.51
N ALA A 144 -0.95 -3.81 11.98
CA ALA A 144 -1.14 -5.26 12.06
C ALA A 144 -1.08 -5.92 10.67
N ALA A 145 -1.66 -5.29 9.66
CA ALA A 145 -1.60 -5.79 8.29
C ALA A 145 -0.17 -5.75 7.75
N TYR A 146 0.55 -4.66 7.99
CA TYR A 146 1.95 -4.53 7.59
C TYR A 146 2.82 -5.58 8.28
N GLU A 147 2.65 -5.78 9.59
CA GLU A 147 3.38 -6.82 10.31
C GLU A 147 3.17 -8.19 9.70
N ARG A 148 1.92 -8.52 9.45
CA ARG A 148 1.56 -9.84 8.94
C ARG A 148 2.27 -10.18 7.64
N VAL A 149 2.35 -9.23 6.73
CA VAL A 149 2.97 -9.46 5.42
C VAL A 149 4.48 -9.25 5.46
N LEU A 150 4.94 -8.12 6.03
CA LEU A 150 6.35 -7.76 5.98
C LEU A 150 7.24 -8.70 6.80
N ARG A 151 6.71 -9.37 7.80
CA ARG A 151 7.47 -10.36 8.57
C ARG A 151 7.72 -11.65 7.81
N THR A 152 7.07 -11.85 6.66
CA THR A 152 7.29 -13.02 5.82
C THR A 152 8.40 -12.81 4.79
N LEU A 153 8.93 -11.61 4.70
CA LEU A 153 9.98 -11.28 3.72
C LEU A 153 11.32 -11.87 4.09
#